data_c007d2d35781914f6282063c699196a8
#
_entry.id   c007d2d35781914f6282063c699196a8
#
_cell.length_a   1.000
_cell.length_b   1.000
_cell.length_c   1.000
_cell.angle_alpha   90.00
_cell.angle_beta   90.00
_cell.angle_gamma   90.00
#
_symmetry.space_group_name_H-M   'P 1'
#
loop_
_entity.id
_entity.type
_entity.pdbx_description
1 polymer ?
#
loop_
_entity_poly.entity_id
_entity_poly.type
_entity_poly.pdbx_seq_one_letter_code
_entity_poly.pdbx_strand_id
1 'polypeptide(L)'
;IHCSAFRRLKYKTQVFVYHEGDYYRTRLSHSIEVSQLARSIARIFKVNEDLAEAIALAHDLGHTPFGHAGEEALNKKMEKYGGFDHNFQALKILTTLEKKYLNFDGLNLTWESLEGILKHNGPIKKNIKLPDFLKKILKKFNCRLEKNASFEAQIASICDDIAYNNNDIDDGLHAQLFKFEELEDIEIVKENLKKIKIGKNKDKKDRIKHELVRLLIKDMINDLEINTNNNLLKFKPQSAQEVKSINKDLVCFSEEMCLKEKELRVFLKKKMYLHPMVKTMTFKAKKIT
;
A
#
# COMPACT_ATOMS: atom_id res chain seq x y z
N ILE A 1 10.86 10.57 -7.26
CA ILE A 1 10.76 11.63 -6.26
C ILE A 1 10.65 13.02 -6.92
N HIS A 2 11.43 13.33 -7.94
CA HIS A 2 11.53 14.67 -8.54
C HIS A 2 10.38 15.03 -9.51
N CYS A 3 9.39 14.18 -9.74
CA CYS A 3 8.25 14.48 -10.60
C CYS A 3 7.16 15.28 -9.87
N SER A 4 6.28 15.92 -10.63
CA SER A 4 5.23 16.75 -10.06
C SER A 4 4.15 15.92 -9.36
N ALA A 5 3.85 14.75 -9.88
CA ALA A 5 2.88 13.82 -9.30
C ALA A 5 3.29 13.37 -7.90
N PHE A 6 4.58 13.06 -7.68
CA PHE A 6 5.08 12.66 -6.36
C PHE A 6 4.93 13.80 -5.33
N ARG A 7 5.30 15.04 -5.70
CA ARG A 7 5.11 16.19 -4.80
C ARG A 7 3.64 16.43 -4.44
N ARG A 8 2.71 16.13 -5.35
CA ARG A 8 1.27 16.27 -5.09
C ARG A 8 0.73 15.28 -4.07
N LEU A 9 1.42 14.17 -3.80
CA LEU A 9 1.04 13.22 -2.75
C LEU A 9 0.96 13.89 -1.38
N LYS A 10 1.70 14.97 -1.15
CA LYS A 10 1.62 15.76 0.09
C LYS A 10 0.20 16.27 0.37
N TYR A 11 -0.56 16.56 -0.68
CA TYR A 11 -1.92 17.12 -0.57
C TYR A 11 -3.02 16.08 -0.80
N LYS A 12 -2.65 14.81 -1.00
CA LYS A 12 -3.60 13.72 -1.12
C LYS A 12 -3.77 13.03 0.23
N THR A 13 -5.02 12.84 0.60
CA THR A 13 -5.44 12.25 1.85
C THR A 13 -5.15 10.74 1.87
N GLN A 14 -4.65 10.22 2.99
CA GLN A 14 -4.66 8.77 3.27
C GLN A 14 -6.05 8.38 3.78
N VAL A 15 -6.41 8.79 5.00
CA VAL A 15 -7.74 8.60 5.60
C VAL A 15 -8.35 9.93 5.98
N PHE A 16 -7.61 10.79 6.70
CA PHE A 16 -8.07 12.10 7.16
C PHE A 16 -7.76 13.20 6.17
N VAL A 17 -8.69 14.13 5.98
CA VAL A 17 -8.47 15.25 5.08
C VAL A 17 -7.41 16.19 5.67
N TYR A 18 -6.46 16.60 4.84
CA TYR A 18 -5.29 17.42 5.21
C TYR A 18 -5.59 18.64 6.10
N HIS A 19 -6.78 19.22 6.00
CA HIS A 19 -7.19 20.40 6.80
C HIS A 19 -7.51 20.10 8.27
N GLU A 20 -7.54 18.82 8.68
CA GLU A 20 -7.84 18.46 10.07
C GLU A 20 -6.61 18.42 10.98
N GLY A 21 -5.43 18.73 10.46
CA GLY A 21 -4.18 18.84 11.21
C GLY A 21 -2.98 18.38 10.38
N ASP A 22 -1.80 18.84 10.75
CA ASP A 22 -0.53 18.50 10.11
C ASP A 22 0.09 17.18 10.65
N TYR A 23 -0.53 16.59 11.66
CA TYR A 23 -0.09 15.34 12.26
C TYR A 23 -0.41 14.11 11.41
N TYR A 24 -1.56 14.10 10.73
CA TYR A 24 -2.04 12.94 9.99
C TYR A 24 -1.19 12.64 8.76
N ARG A 25 -1.02 11.36 8.50
CA ARG A 25 -0.24 10.89 7.34
C ARG A 25 -0.88 11.32 6.03
N THR A 26 -0.05 11.90 5.18
CA THR A 26 -0.37 12.13 3.78
C THR A 26 0.07 10.92 2.96
N ARG A 27 -0.42 10.78 1.71
CA ARG A 27 0.09 9.74 0.81
C ARG A 27 1.57 9.87 0.53
N LEU A 28 2.15 11.06 0.66
CA LEU A 28 3.59 11.26 0.51
C LEU A 28 4.36 10.58 1.63
N SER A 29 4.01 10.84 2.89
CA SER A 29 4.69 10.21 4.04
C SER A 29 4.48 8.70 4.06
N HIS A 30 3.27 8.23 3.76
CA HIS A 30 2.97 6.81 3.59
C HIS A 30 3.84 6.14 2.52
N SER A 31 3.91 6.69 1.29
CA SER A 31 4.75 6.12 0.23
C SER A 31 6.23 6.06 0.60
N ILE A 32 6.73 7.03 1.40
CA ILE A 32 8.11 7.01 1.91
C ILE A 32 8.28 5.87 2.93
N GLU A 33 7.35 5.69 3.85
CA GLU A 33 7.36 4.60 4.85
C GLU A 33 7.33 3.23 4.16
N VAL A 34 6.42 3.04 3.18
CA VAL A 34 6.35 1.82 2.36
C VAL A 34 7.67 1.55 1.65
N SER A 35 8.28 2.58 1.05
CA SER A 35 9.54 2.42 0.32
C SER A 35 10.70 2.01 1.22
N GLN A 36 10.75 2.55 2.44
CA GLN A 36 11.75 2.18 3.44
C GLN A 36 11.61 0.70 3.86
N LEU A 37 10.38 0.24 4.10
CA LEU A 37 10.11 -1.16 4.41
C LEU A 37 10.47 -2.07 3.21
N ALA A 38 10.04 -1.70 2.00
CA ALA A 38 10.30 -2.46 0.79
C ALA A 38 11.79 -2.63 0.51
N ARG A 39 12.59 -1.57 0.64
CA ARG A 39 14.06 -1.66 0.55
C ARG A 39 14.65 -2.61 1.58
N SER A 40 14.19 -2.50 2.83
CA SER A 40 14.70 -3.33 3.93
C SER A 40 14.43 -4.82 3.69
N ILE A 41 13.22 -5.15 3.25
CA ILE A 41 12.82 -6.53 2.94
C ILE A 41 13.52 -7.03 1.66
N ALA A 42 13.64 -6.20 0.61
CA ALA A 42 14.38 -6.55 -0.59
C ALA A 42 15.85 -6.90 -0.29
N ARG A 43 16.47 -6.19 0.65
CA ARG A 43 17.84 -6.48 1.12
C ARG A 43 17.93 -7.83 1.85
N ILE A 44 16.94 -8.18 2.67
CA ILE A 44 16.89 -9.49 3.36
C ILE A 44 16.91 -10.61 2.33
N PHE A 45 16.09 -10.50 1.26
CA PHE A 45 16.00 -11.52 0.22
C PHE A 45 17.05 -11.38 -0.90
N LYS A 46 17.93 -10.38 -0.82
CA LYS A 46 19.00 -10.11 -1.82
C LYS A 46 18.45 -9.92 -3.24
N VAL A 47 17.28 -9.28 -3.36
CA VAL A 47 16.68 -8.89 -4.63
C VAL A 47 16.90 -7.40 -4.91
N ASN A 48 16.39 -6.87 -6.00
CA ASN A 48 16.68 -5.50 -6.43
C ASN A 48 15.97 -4.46 -5.51
N GLU A 49 16.76 -3.85 -4.61
CA GLU A 49 16.27 -2.84 -3.66
C GLU A 49 15.71 -1.60 -4.37
N ASP A 50 16.37 -1.15 -5.45
CA ASP A 50 15.96 0.06 -6.16
C ASP A 50 14.66 -0.16 -6.94
N LEU A 51 14.43 -1.38 -7.46
CA LEU A 51 13.17 -1.74 -8.10
C LEU A 51 12.03 -1.77 -7.08
N ALA A 52 12.23 -2.40 -5.93
CA ALA A 52 11.24 -2.45 -4.84
C ALA A 52 10.89 -1.04 -4.35
N GLU A 53 11.90 -0.17 -4.15
CA GLU A 53 11.71 1.23 -3.78
C GLU A 53 10.95 2.01 -4.84
N ALA A 54 11.32 1.88 -6.12
CA ALA A 54 10.67 2.61 -7.21
C ALA A 54 9.19 2.26 -7.32
N ILE A 55 8.83 0.98 -7.18
CA ILE A 55 7.44 0.52 -7.19
C ILE A 55 6.70 1.09 -5.97
N ALA A 56 7.28 0.98 -4.77
CA ALA A 56 6.70 1.49 -3.54
C ALA A 56 6.48 3.01 -3.55
N LEU A 57 7.41 3.80 -4.09
CA LEU A 57 7.25 5.26 -4.22
C LEU A 57 6.19 5.65 -5.25
N ALA A 58 5.90 4.79 -6.22
CA ALA A 58 5.04 5.13 -7.35
C ALA A 58 3.63 4.55 -7.26
N HIS A 59 3.35 3.56 -6.37
CA HIS A 59 2.07 2.87 -6.32
C HIS A 59 0.88 3.82 -6.14
N ASP A 60 1.02 4.85 -5.33
CA ASP A 60 -0.03 5.79 -4.94
C ASP A 60 -0.18 7.02 -5.87
N LEU A 61 0.67 7.17 -6.89
CA LEU A 61 0.69 8.39 -7.75
C LEU A 61 -0.65 8.65 -8.44
N GLY A 62 -1.38 7.60 -8.77
CA GLY A 62 -2.64 7.68 -9.51
C GLY A 62 -3.86 8.00 -8.66
N HIS A 63 -3.78 7.98 -7.34
CA HIS A 63 -4.93 8.27 -6.50
C HIS A 63 -5.51 9.66 -6.73
N THR A 64 -6.84 9.72 -6.62
CA THR A 64 -7.61 10.97 -6.65
C THR A 64 -7.43 11.77 -5.35
N PRO A 65 -7.77 13.07 -5.32
CA PRO A 65 -8.06 13.75 -4.07
C PRO A 65 -9.09 12.96 -3.27
N PHE A 66 -8.97 12.94 -1.95
CA PHE A 66 -9.84 12.20 -1.03
C PHE A 66 -9.76 10.67 -1.14
N GLY A 67 -8.65 10.13 -1.69
CA GLY A 67 -8.38 8.69 -1.73
C GLY A 67 -9.50 7.87 -2.38
N HIS A 68 -9.88 6.76 -1.76
CA HIS A 68 -10.91 5.86 -2.30
C HIS A 68 -12.30 6.50 -2.43
N ALA A 69 -12.63 7.50 -1.59
CA ALA A 69 -13.91 8.21 -1.71
C ALA A 69 -14.01 9.00 -3.03
N GLY A 70 -12.94 9.72 -3.36
CA GLY A 70 -12.84 10.42 -4.64
C GLY A 70 -12.76 9.46 -5.83
N GLU A 71 -12.05 8.36 -5.68
CA GLU A 71 -11.95 7.32 -6.72
C GLU A 71 -13.31 6.71 -7.06
N GLU A 72 -14.08 6.31 -6.06
CA GLU A 72 -15.43 5.76 -6.25
C GLU A 72 -16.35 6.75 -6.96
N ALA A 73 -16.33 8.02 -6.54
CA ALA A 73 -17.13 9.07 -7.16
C ALA A 73 -16.71 9.30 -8.63
N LEU A 74 -15.40 9.41 -8.89
CA LEU A 74 -14.87 9.61 -10.22
C LEU A 74 -15.14 8.40 -11.12
N ASN A 75 -14.93 7.17 -10.61
CA ASN A 75 -15.21 5.95 -11.36
C ASN A 75 -16.67 5.90 -11.82
N LYS A 76 -17.61 6.22 -10.92
CA LYS A 76 -19.05 6.30 -11.27
C LYS A 76 -19.33 7.34 -12.34
N LYS A 77 -18.72 8.54 -12.25
CA LYS A 77 -18.90 9.60 -13.27
C LYS A 77 -18.28 9.24 -14.60
N MET A 78 -17.19 8.48 -14.59
CA MET A 78 -16.43 8.06 -15.78
C MET A 78 -16.92 6.74 -16.37
N GLU A 79 -17.96 6.10 -15.83
CA GLU A 79 -18.44 4.78 -16.24
C GLU A 79 -18.67 4.67 -17.74
N LYS A 80 -19.30 5.68 -18.35
CA LYS A 80 -19.55 5.77 -19.81
C LYS A 80 -18.26 5.86 -20.63
N TYR A 81 -17.15 6.27 -20.02
CA TYR A 81 -15.83 6.45 -20.63
C TYR A 81 -14.83 5.35 -20.26
N GLY A 82 -15.30 4.28 -19.62
CA GLY A 82 -14.47 3.13 -19.24
C GLY A 82 -14.06 3.11 -17.77
N GLY A 83 -14.62 4.01 -16.94
CA GLY A 83 -14.35 4.08 -15.53
C GLY A 83 -13.03 4.78 -15.16
N PHE A 84 -12.67 4.68 -13.90
CA PHE A 84 -11.41 5.19 -13.35
C PHE A 84 -10.81 4.15 -12.39
N ASP A 85 -9.51 3.96 -12.50
CA ASP A 85 -8.70 3.09 -11.64
C ASP A 85 -7.37 3.79 -11.36
N HIS A 86 -6.97 3.86 -10.10
CA HIS A 86 -5.77 4.60 -9.68
C HIS A 86 -4.47 3.95 -10.18
N ASN A 87 -4.40 2.61 -10.32
CA ASN A 87 -3.22 1.94 -10.85
C ASN A 87 -3.02 2.27 -12.33
N PHE A 88 -4.12 2.25 -13.11
CA PHE A 88 -4.07 2.66 -14.50
C PHE A 88 -3.71 4.13 -14.64
N GLN A 89 -4.23 4.98 -13.75
CA GLN A 89 -3.89 6.40 -13.74
C GLN A 89 -2.42 6.62 -13.34
N ALA A 90 -1.86 5.84 -12.40
CA ALA A 90 -0.44 5.88 -12.06
C ALA A 90 0.42 5.59 -13.29
N LEU A 91 0.09 4.53 -14.05
CA LEU A 91 0.78 4.24 -15.29
C LEU A 91 0.67 5.38 -16.32
N LYS A 92 -0.52 5.97 -16.47
CA LYS A 92 -0.71 7.10 -17.39
C LYS A 92 0.14 8.30 -17.02
N ILE A 93 0.24 8.59 -15.71
CA ILE A 93 1.12 9.64 -15.20
C ILE A 93 2.57 9.34 -15.57
N LEU A 94 3.05 8.14 -15.25
CA LEU A 94 4.45 7.72 -15.41
C LEU A 94 4.89 7.60 -16.85
N THR A 95 3.98 7.26 -17.76
CA THR A 95 4.31 7.00 -19.16
C THR A 95 3.97 8.13 -20.11
N THR A 96 3.08 9.07 -19.70
CA THR A 96 2.50 10.04 -20.65
C THR A 96 2.35 11.44 -20.06
N LEU A 97 1.84 11.58 -18.83
CA LEU A 97 1.41 12.88 -18.31
C LEU A 97 2.55 13.69 -17.70
N GLU A 98 3.56 13.06 -17.09
CA GLU A 98 4.74 13.77 -16.61
C GLU A 98 5.56 14.25 -17.83
N LYS A 99 5.89 15.54 -17.81
CA LYS A 99 6.67 16.24 -18.86
C LYS A 99 8.03 16.66 -18.28
N LYS A 100 8.84 15.65 -17.92
CA LYS A 100 10.11 15.85 -17.24
C LYS A 100 11.27 16.05 -18.21
N TYR A 101 11.18 15.42 -19.37
CA TYR A 101 12.26 15.35 -20.37
C TYR A 101 11.85 16.05 -21.66
N LEU A 102 12.84 16.65 -22.35
CA LEU A 102 12.60 17.40 -23.59
C LEU A 102 12.13 16.49 -24.74
N ASN A 103 12.69 15.32 -24.84
CA ASN A 103 12.58 14.48 -26.03
C ASN A 103 11.50 13.38 -25.92
N PHE A 104 10.90 13.18 -24.76
CA PHE A 104 9.87 12.15 -24.57
C PHE A 104 8.93 12.47 -23.39
N ASP A 105 7.76 11.89 -23.46
CA ASP A 105 6.74 11.96 -22.41
C ASP A 105 7.00 10.90 -21.33
N GLY A 106 6.56 11.17 -20.11
CA GLY A 106 6.68 10.26 -18.98
C GLY A 106 8.07 10.32 -18.33
N LEU A 107 8.36 9.32 -17.51
CA LEU A 107 9.58 9.22 -16.71
C LEU A 107 10.59 8.21 -17.23
N ASN A 108 10.28 7.52 -18.33
CA ASN A 108 11.14 6.48 -18.93
C ASN A 108 11.55 5.38 -17.94
N LEU A 109 10.59 4.89 -17.16
CA LEU A 109 10.82 3.80 -16.23
C LEU A 109 11.01 2.48 -16.97
N THR A 110 11.71 1.52 -16.33
CA THR A 110 11.85 0.17 -16.87
C THR A 110 10.50 -0.56 -16.90
N TRP A 111 10.41 -1.59 -17.73
CA TRP A 111 9.19 -2.39 -17.85
C TRP A 111 8.84 -3.14 -16.56
N GLU A 112 9.87 -3.55 -15.81
CA GLU A 112 9.71 -4.19 -14.50
C GLU A 112 9.07 -3.25 -13.49
N SER A 113 9.45 -1.98 -13.46
CA SER A 113 8.84 -0.96 -12.62
C SER A 113 7.38 -0.72 -13.00
N LEU A 114 7.09 -0.57 -14.31
CA LEU A 114 5.73 -0.35 -14.81
C LEU A 114 4.83 -1.56 -14.55
N GLU A 115 5.34 -2.78 -14.74
CA GLU A 115 4.61 -4.02 -14.44
C GLU A 115 4.31 -4.13 -12.94
N GLY A 116 5.30 -3.83 -12.09
CA GLY A 116 5.14 -3.88 -10.64
C GLY A 116 4.07 -2.92 -10.14
N ILE A 117 4.05 -1.68 -10.66
CA ILE A 117 3.03 -0.68 -10.33
C ILE A 117 1.66 -1.12 -10.85
N LEU A 118 1.58 -1.63 -12.08
CA LEU A 118 0.33 -2.10 -12.67
C LEU A 118 -0.30 -3.26 -11.90
N LYS A 119 0.54 -4.16 -11.36
CA LYS A 119 0.15 -5.36 -10.62
C LYS A 119 0.30 -5.21 -9.11
N HIS A 120 0.32 -3.99 -8.61
CA HIS A 120 0.46 -3.74 -7.17
C HIS A 120 -0.62 -4.48 -6.35
N ASN A 121 -1.85 -4.51 -6.87
CA ASN A 121 -2.96 -5.26 -6.27
C ASN A 121 -3.11 -6.70 -6.84
N GLY A 122 -2.03 -7.28 -7.36
CA GLY A 122 -2.00 -8.62 -7.91
C GLY A 122 -2.31 -8.71 -9.41
N PRO A 123 -2.51 -9.93 -9.94
CA PRO A 123 -2.79 -10.17 -11.34
C PRO A 123 -4.08 -9.51 -11.84
N ILE A 124 -4.06 -8.97 -13.06
CA ILE A 124 -5.23 -8.36 -13.67
C ILE A 124 -6.06 -9.42 -14.37
N LYS A 125 -7.33 -9.53 -13.98
CA LYS A 125 -8.27 -10.52 -14.52
C LYS A 125 -8.60 -10.20 -15.99
N LYS A 126 -8.77 -11.25 -16.81
CA LYS A 126 -9.07 -11.13 -18.27
C LYS A 126 -10.36 -10.37 -18.59
N ASN A 127 -11.31 -10.30 -17.68
CA ASN A 127 -12.60 -9.64 -17.87
C ASN A 127 -12.57 -8.11 -17.59
N ILE A 128 -11.43 -7.56 -17.16
CA ILE A 128 -11.31 -6.12 -16.93
C ILE A 128 -11.15 -5.40 -18.25
N LYS A 129 -12.01 -4.40 -18.49
CA LYS A 129 -11.92 -3.54 -19.67
C LYS A 129 -10.74 -2.59 -19.52
N LEU A 130 -9.68 -2.84 -20.27
CA LEU A 130 -8.48 -2.01 -20.24
C LEU A 130 -8.69 -0.70 -21.01
N PRO A 131 -8.23 0.45 -20.47
CA PRO A 131 -8.22 1.72 -21.19
C PRO A 131 -7.35 1.66 -22.47
N ASP A 132 -7.70 2.43 -23.49
CA ASP A 132 -6.99 2.38 -24.78
C ASP A 132 -5.52 2.80 -24.70
N PHE A 133 -5.18 3.75 -23.81
CA PHE A 133 -3.78 4.11 -23.59
C PHE A 133 -2.97 2.93 -23.04
N LEU A 134 -3.55 2.14 -22.14
CA LEU A 134 -2.90 0.97 -21.57
C LEU A 134 -2.72 -0.13 -22.61
N LYS A 135 -3.73 -0.36 -23.46
CA LYS A 135 -3.60 -1.29 -24.62
C LYS A 135 -2.44 -0.89 -25.53
N LYS A 136 -2.24 0.43 -25.77
CA LYS A 136 -1.12 0.94 -26.58
C LYS A 136 0.23 0.67 -25.91
N ILE A 137 0.34 0.84 -24.60
CA ILE A 137 1.55 0.53 -23.83
C ILE A 137 1.83 -0.97 -23.88
N LEU A 138 0.82 -1.79 -23.63
CA LEU A 138 0.96 -3.25 -23.59
C LEU A 138 1.33 -3.87 -24.95
N LYS A 139 1.06 -3.18 -26.07
CA LYS A 139 1.57 -3.60 -27.40
C LYS A 139 3.11 -3.49 -27.51
N LYS A 140 3.71 -2.56 -26.78
CA LYS A 140 5.18 -2.37 -26.75
C LYS A 140 5.86 -3.24 -25.69
N PHE A 141 5.10 -3.75 -24.77
CA PHE A 141 5.58 -4.44 -23.58
C PHE A 141 4.70 -5.68 -23.35
N ASN A 142 5.27 -6.85 -23.48
CA ASN A 142 4.57 -8.12 -23.27
C ASN A 142 4.41 -8.41 -21.77
N CYS A 143 3.54 -7.64 -21.12
CA CYS A 143 3.11 -7.90 -19.75
C CYS A 143 2.02 -8.96 -19.75
N ARG A 144 2.30 -10.13 -19.22
CA ARG A 144 1.30 -11.17 -19.00
C ARG A 144 0.45 -10.79 -17.81
N LEU A 145 -0.64 -10.05 -18.06
CA LEU A 145 -1.49 -9.43 -17.04
C LEU A 145 -2.04 -10.44 -16.03
N GLU A 146 -2.32 -11.66 -16.48
CA GLU A 146 -2.86 -12.76 -15.69
C GLU A 146 -1.83 -13.48 -14.80
N LYS A 147 -0.55 -13.20 -15.01
CA LYS A 147 0.54 -13.76 -14.20
C LYS A 147 0.82 -12.88 -12.97
N ASN A 148 1.37 -13.50 -11.95
CA ASN A 148 1.76 -12.77 -10.73
C ASN A 148 2.80 -11.67 -11.01
N ALA A 149 2.90 -10.76 -10.07
CA ALA A 149 3.91 -9.71 -10.05
C ALA A 149 5.32 -10.28 -9.80
N SER A 150 6.35 -9.49 -10.09
CA SER A 150 7.72 -9.82 -9.71
C SER A 150 7.87 -9.92 -8.19
N PHE A 151 8.95 -10.51 -7.73
CA PHE A 151 9.22 -10.66 -6.29
C PHE A 151 9.27 -9.30 -5.60
N GLU A 152 9.94 -8.31 -6.20
CA GLU A 152 10.04 -6.94 -5.70
C GLU A 152 8.68 -6.23 -5.66
N ALA A 153 7.82 -6.49 -6.62
CA ALA A 153 6.46 -5.94 -6.63
C ALA A 153 5.58 -6.57 -5.54
N GLN A 154 5.72 -7.86 -5.28
CA GLN A 154 5.07 -8.53 -4.15
C GLN A 154 5.56 -7.96 -2.81
N ILE A 155 6.87 -7.67 -2.68
CA ILE A 155 7.43 -6.97 -1.51
C ILE A 155 6.77 -5.60 -1.35
N ALA A 156 6.71 -4.79 -2.41
CA ALA A 156 6.12 -3.45 -2.32
C ALA A 156 4.64 -3.51 -1.91
N SER A 157 3.88 -4.48 -2.42
CA SER A 157 2.46 -4.67 -2.09
C SER A 157 2.26 -5.03 -0.61
N ILE A 158 3.00 -6.02 -0.08
CA ILE A 158 2.85 -6.41 1.32
C ILE A 158 3.36 -5.34 2.28
N CYS A 159 4.36 -4.54 1.87
CA CYS A 159 4.84 -3.40 2.66
C CYS A 159 3.80 -2.28 2.75
N ASP A 160 2.99 -2.08 1.70
CA ASP A 160 1.85 -1.18 1.75
C ASP A 160 0.84 -1.62 2.82
N ASP A 161 0.47 -2.90 2.83
CA ASP A 161 -0.42 -3.47 3.86
C ASP A 161 0.14 -3.31 5.27
N ILE A 162 1.44 -3.58 5.49
CA ILE A 162 2.10 -3.42 6.78
C ILE A 162 2.07 -1.96 7.22
N ALA A 163 2.48 -1.03 6.35
CA ALA A 163 2.49 0.39 6.65
C ALA A 163 1.08 0.90 6.95
N TYR A 164 0.12 0.56 6.08
CA TYR A 164 -1.25 1.02 6.18
C TYR A 164 -1.91 0.62 7.50
N ASN A 165 -1.88 -0.66 7.86
CA ASN A 165 -2.50 -1.16 9.08
C ASN A 165 -1.92 -0.52 10.35
N ASN A 166 -0.59 -0.35 10.39
CA ASN A 166 0.10 0.19 11.55
C ASN A 166 -0.06 1.72 11.67
N ASN A 167 -0.07 2.41 10.53
CA ASN A 167 -0.31 3.85 10.47
C ASN A 167 -1.73 4.20 10.90
N ASP A 168 -2.70 3.39 10.53
CA ASP A 168 -4.09 3.58 10.89
C ASP A 168 -4.35 3.41 12.40
N ILE A 169 -3.60 2.55 13.08
CA ILE A 169 -3.63 2.49 14.56
C ILE A 169 -3.19 3.82 15.15
N ASP A 170 -2.06 4.36 14.68
CA ASP A 170 -1.51 5.61 15.19
C ASP A 170 -2.44 6.80 14.92
N ASP A 171 -2.89 6.95 13.68
CA ASP A 171 -3.78 8.03 13.24
C ASP A 171 -5.16 7.93 13.92
N GLY A 172 -5.72 6.72 14.06
CA GLY A 172 -7.02 6.50 14.70
C GLY A 172 -7.02 6.79 16.20
N LEU A 173 -5.94 6.43 16.91
CA LEU A 173 -5.75 6.80 18.32
C LEU A 173 -5.58 8.30 18.49
N HIS A 174 -4.80 8.95 17.60
CA HIS A 174 -4.61 10.40 17.62
C HIS A 174 -5.93 11.14 17.37
N ALA A 175 -6.72 10.67 16.41
CA ALA A 175 -8.05 11.21 16.11
C ALA A 175 -9.11 10.85 17.16
N GLN A 176 -8.78 10.10 18.20
CA GLN A 176 -9.69 9.62 19.24
C GLN A 176 -10.93 8.87 18.70
N LEU A 177 -10.78 8.20 17.54
CA LEU A 177 -11.85 7.38 16.96
C LEU A 177 -12.10 6.10 17.74
N PHE A 178 -11.11 5.63 18.45
CA PHE A 178 -11.15 4.53 19.41
C PHE A 178 -10.11 4.73 20.51
N LYS A 179 -10.29 4.04 21.62
CA LYS A 179 -9.37 4.10 22.76
C LYS A 179 -8.34 2.99 22.67
N PHE A 180 -7.20 3.20 23.35
CA PHE A 180 -6.12 2.21 23.41
C PHE A 180 -6.61 0.86 23.99
N GLU A 181 -7.46 0.93 25.01
CA GLU A 181 -8.03 -0.24 25.67
C GLU A 181 -8.87 -1.12 24.72
N GLU A 182 -9.47 -0.53 23.68
CA GLU A 182 -10.24 -1.27 22.67
C GLU A 182 -9.37 -2.09 21.70
N LEU A 183 -8.07 -1.80 21.65
CA LEU A 183 -7.09 -2.59 20.86
C LEU A 183 -6.61 -3.83 21.61
N GLU A 184 -6.74 -3.89 22.93
CA GLU A 184 -6.19 -4.96 23.77
C GLU A 184 -6.84 -6.33 23.51
N ASP A 185 -8.04 -6.35 22.92
CA ASP A 185 -8.75 -7.57 22.53
C ASP A 185 -8.24 -8.20 21.24
N ILE A 186 -7.49 -7.44 20.42
CA ILE A 186 -6.96 -7.91 19.15
C ILE A 186 -5.71 -8.77 19.41
N GLU A 187 -5.69 -10.02 18.92
CA GLU A 187 -4.69 -11.01 19.29
C GLU A 187 -3.25 -10.53 19.05
N ILE A 188 -2.94 -9.97 17.87
CA ILE A 188 -1.58 -9.47 17.59
C ILE A 188 -1.18 -8.29 18.48
N VAL A 189 -2.14 -7.46 18.88
CA VAL A 189 -1.90 -6.34 19.80
C VAL A 189 -1.65 -6.86 21.20
N LYS A 190 -2.51 -7.77 21.68
CA LYS A 190 -2.40 -8.40 23.00
C LYS A 190 -1.06 -9.12 23.20
N GLU A 191 -0.60 -9.87 22.21
CA GLU A 191 0.71 -10.52 22.23
C GLU A 191 1.85 -9.50 22.36
N ASN A 192 1.77 -8.39 21.64
CA ASN A 192 2.81 -7.34 21.67
C ASN A 192 2.77 -6.52 22.94
N LEU A 193 1.61 -6.24 23.50
CA LEU A 193 1.51 -5.55 24.79
C LEU A 193 2.15 -6.34 25.92
N LYS A 194 2.09 -7.68 25.90
CA LYS A 194 2.79 -8.53 26.88
C LYS A 194 4.32 -8.38 26.80
N LYS A 195 4.87 -8.04 25.63
CA LYS A 195 6.31 -7.81 25.44
C LYS A 195 6.75 -6.45 25.96
N ILE A 196 5.83 -5.48 26.06
CA ILE A 196 6.13 -4.13 26.55
C ILE A 196 6.18 -4.18 28.08
N LYS A 197 7.38 -3.96 28.65
CA LYS A 197 7.54 -3.81 30.10
C LYS A 197 6.96 -2.46 30.53
N ILE A 198 5.67 -2.44 30.82
CA ILE A 198 4.97 -1.29 31.38
C ILE A 198 5.40 -1.21 32.86
N GLY A 199 6.55 -0.59 33.13
CA GLY A 199 6.98 -0.28 34.50
C GLY A 199 6.05 0.75 35.17
N LYS A 200 6.47 1.41 36.26
CA LYS A 200 5.72 2.48 36.98
C LYS A 200 5.28 3.69 36.13
N ASN A 201 5.39 3.62 34.80
CA ASN A 201 5.22 4.71 33.83
C ASN A 201 3.86 4.67 33.12
N LYS A 202 2.76 4.46 33.84
CA LYS A 202 1.39 4.55 33.29
C LYS A 202 1.09 5.88 32.57
N ASP A 203 1.83 6.93 32.90
CA ASP A 203 1.64 8.28 32.32
C ASP A 203 2.27 8.47 30.93
N LYS A 204 2.88 7.40 30.35
CA LYS A 204 3.56 7.48 29.05
C LYS A 204 2.78 6.77 27.94
N LYS A 205 1.47 6.97 27.87
CA LYS A 205 0.59 6.32 26.85
C LYS A 205 1.12 6.47 25.42
N ASP A 206 1.59 7.66 25.03
CA ASP A 206 2.14 7.88 23.69
C ASP A 206 3.38 7.03 23.40
N ARG A 207 4.27 6.85 24.37
CA ARG A 207 5.46 6.00 24.19
C ARG A 207 5.08 4.53 24.08
N ILE A 208 4.06 4.08 24.81
CA ILE A 208 3.52 2.71 24.71
C ILE A 208 2.92 2.50 23.32
N LYS A 209 2.19 3.48 22.81
CA LYS A 209 1.62 3.46 21.45
C LYS A 209 2.71 3.29 20.39
N HIS A 210 3.73 4.13 20.41
CA HIS A 210 4.83 4.03 19.44
C HIS A 210 5.63 2.73 19.56
N GLU A 211 5.83 2.23 20.78
CA GLU A 211 6.47 0.94 21.01
C GLU A 211 5.61 -0.22 20.46
N LEU A 212 4.29 -0.18 20.67
CA LEU A 212 3.36 -1.14 20.12
C LEU A 212 3.44 -1.18 18.60
N VAL A 213 3.31 -0.03 17.93
CA VAL A 213 3.39 0.06 16.45
C VAL A 213 4.72 -0.51 15.95
N ARG A 214 5.84 -0.18 16.60
CA ARG A 214 7.17 -0.71 16.26
C ARG A 214 7.24 -2.24 16.38
N LEU A 215 6.65 -2.80 17.43
CA LEU A 215 6.62 -4.25 17.67
C LEU A 215 5.68 -4.97 16.66
N LEU A 216 4.54 -4.40 16.33
CA LEU A 216 3.63 -4.94 15.33
C LEU A 216 4.32 -5.02 13.96
N ILE A 217 4.96 -3.95 13.51
CA ILE A 217 5.73 -3.94 12.26
C ILE A 217 6.82 -5.00 12.30
N LYS A 218 7.56 -5.10 13.41
CA LYS A 218 8.62 -6.10 13.59
C LYS A 218 8.08 -7.53 13.48
N ASP A 219 6.98 -7.84 14.15
CA ASP A 219 6.40 -9.18 14.14
C ASP A 219 5.89 -9.54 12.73
N MET A 220 5.22 -8.59 12.04
CA MET A 220 4.77 -8.79 10.67
C MET A 220 5.95 -9.04 9.71
N ILE A 221 7.05 -8.29 9.83
CA ILE A 221 8.25 -8.50 9.00
C ILE A 221 8.91 -9.85 9.30
N ASN A 222 9.02 -10.24 10.57
CA ASN A 222 9.60 -11.52 10.95
C ASN A 222 8.79 -12.71 10.39
N ASP A 223 7.47 -12.66 10.53
CA ASP A 223 6.58 -13.67 9.96
C ASP A 223 6.71 -13.75 8.44
N LEU A 224 6.69 -12.58 7.79
CA LEU A 224 6.86 -12.47 6.35
C LEU A 224 8.18 -13.10 5.87
N GLU A 225 9.29 -12.83 6.57
CA GLU A 225 10.60 -13.38 6.25
C GLU A 225 10.59 -14.91 6.36
N ILE A 226 10.10 -15.43 7.47
CA ILE A 226 10.04 -16.89 7.71
C ILE A 226 9.16 -17.58 6.65
N ASN A 227 7.95 -17.09 6.42
CA ASN A 227 7.01 -17.71 5.50
C ASN A 227 7.46 -17.58 4.04
N THR A 228 8.06 -16.44 3.65
CA THR A 228 8.62 -16.26 2.31
C THR A 228 9.79 -17.23 2.07
N ASN A 229 10.69 -17.40 3.03
CA ASN A 229 11.77 -18.40 2.94
C ASN A 229 11.22 -19.82 2.76
N ASN A 230 10.17 -20.19 3.50
CA ASN A 230 9.50 -21.49 3.34
C ASN A 230 8.91 -21.65 1.93
N ASN A 231 8.29 -20.60 1.38
CA ASN A 231 7.77 -20.59 0.02
C ASN A 231 8.92 -20.76 -1.01
N LEU A 232 10.03 -20.04 -0.84
CA LEU A 232 11.20 -20.15 -1.71
C LEU A 232 11.80 -21.55 -1.68
N LEU A 233 11.90 -22.18 -0.52
CA LEU A 233 12.37 -23.57 -0.38
C LEU A 233 11.41 -24.57 -1.03
N LYS A 234 10.10 -24.32 -0.97
CA LYS A 234 9.06 -25.18 -1.55
C LYS A 234 9.00 -25.08 -3.07
N PHE A 235 8.97 -23.87 -3.63
CA PHE A 235 8.75 -23.64 -5.06
C PHE A 235 10.05 -23.53 -5.87
N LYS A 236 11.18 -23.22 -5.24
CA LYS A 236 12.54 -23.16 -5.81
C LYS A 236 12.63 -22.43 -7.15
N PRO A 237 12.05 -21.22 -7.30
CA PRO A 237 12.12 -20.49 -8.57
C PRO A 237 13.58 -20.16 -8.92
N GLN A 238 13.98 -20.42 -10.17
CA GLN A 238 15.33 -20.16 -10.67
C GLN A 238 15.41 -18.85 -11.45
N SER A 239 14.29 -18.18 -11.69
CA SER A 239 14.22 -16.96 -12.47
C SER A 239 13.04 -16.10 -12.10
N ALA A 240 13.11 -14.77 -12.42
CA ALA A 240 11.98 -13.86 -12.24
C ALA A 240 10.72 -14.29 -13.04
N GLN A 241 10.91 -14.98 -14.17
CA GLN A 241 9.78 -15.49 -14.97
C GLN A 241 9.08 -16.68 -14.27
N GLU A 242 9.84 -17.51 -13.58
CA GLU A 242 9.27 -18.58 -12.77
C GLU A 242 8.50 -18.05 -11.57
N VAL A 243 9.02 -17.01 -10.88
CA VAL A 243 8.29 -16.30 -9.81
C VAL A 243 6.92 -15.84 -10.32
N LYS A 244 6.88 -15.15 -11.46
CA LYS A 244 5.63 -14.67 -12.08
C LYS A 244 4.69 -15.81 -12.51
N SER A 245 5.20 -17.01 -12.75
CA SER A 245 4.42 -18.14 -13.23
C SER A 245 3.80 -18.98 -12.13
N ILE A 246 4.23 -18.83 -10.89
CA ILE A 246 3.66 -19.47 -9.72
C ILE A 246 2.30 -18.82 -9.43
N ASN A 247 1.23 -19.63 -9.34
CA ASN A 247 -0.15 -19.13 -9.10
C ASN A 247 -0.42 -18.78 -7.63
N LYS A 248 0.60 -18.35 -6.90
CA LYS A 248 0.55 -17.90 -5.51
C LYS A 248 1.63 -16.88 -5.29
N ASP A 249 1.34 -15.88 -4.47
CA ASP A 249 2.38 -14.95 -4.03
C ASP A 249 3.40 -15.69 -3.17
N LEU A 250 4.68 -15.48 -3.48
CA LEU A 250 5.77 -16.03 -2.70
C LEU A 250 6.03 -15.19 -1.46
N VAL A 251 5.86 -13.87 -1.59
CA VAL A 251 6.02 -12.91 -0.50
C VAL A 251 4.65 -12.68 0.13
N CYS A 252 4.37 -13.43 1.17
CA CYS A 252 3.10 -13.35 1.90
C CYS A 252 3.26 -13.79 3.35
N PHE A 253 2.35 -13.35 4.20
CA PHE A 253 2.25 -13.80 5.58
C PHE A 253 1.93 -15.28 5.70
N SER A 254 2.26 -15.87 6.85
CA SER A 254 1.75 -17.17 7.26
C SER A 254 0.23 -17.16 7.41
N GLU A 255 -0.41 -18.32 7.42
CA GLU A 255 -1.86 -18.43 7.67
C GLU A 255 -2.25 -17.83 9.03
N GLU A 256 -1.41 -18.04 10.05
CA GLU A 256 -1.62 -17.49 11.38
C GLU A 256 -1.58 -15.95 11.36
N MET A 257 -0.54 -15.36 10.75
CA MET A 257 -0.42 -13.91 10.65
C MET A 257 -1.52 -13.30 9.78
N CYS A 258 -1.94 -13.97 8.71
CA CYS A 258 -3.09 -13.55 7.90
C CYS A 258 -4.38 -13.45 8.73
N LEU A 259 -4.61 -14.37 9.65
CA LEU A 259 -5.78 -14.32 10.54
C LEU A 259 -5.70 -13.14 11.51
N LYS A 260 -4.53 -12.94 12.14
CA LYS A 260 -4.27 -11.81 13.06
C LYS A 260 -4.41 -10.47 12.34
N GLU A 261 -3.86 -10.35 11.14
CA GLU A 261 -3.95 -9.16 10.31
C GLU A 261 -5.39 -8.88 9.88
N LYS A 262 -6.12 -9.90 9.50
CA LYS A 262 -7.55 -9.80 9.17
C LYS A 262 -8.39 -9.30 10.36
N GLU A 263 -8.12 -9.78 11.56
CA GLU A 263 -8.76 -9.30 12.78
C GLU A 263 -8.52 -7.81 13.00
N LEU A 264 -7.27 -7.36 12.88
CA LEU A 264 -6.89 -5.95 12.94
C LEU A 264 -7.61 -5.11 11.88
N ARG A 265 -7.65 -5.56 10.62
CA ARG A 265 -8.38 -4.86 9.54
C ARG A 265 -9.89 -4.76 9.81
N VAL A 266 -10.49 -5.81 10.37
CA VAL A 266 -11.91 -5.79 10.75
C VAL A 266 -12.17 -4.74 11.84
N PHE A 267 -11.30 -4.66 12.84
CA PHE A 267 -11.36 -3.64 13.87
C PHE A 267 -11.25 -2.24 13.28
N LEU A 268 -10.20 -1.96 12.50
CA LEU A 268 -9.98 -0.66 11.86
C LEU A 268 -11.15 -0.28 10.94
N LYS A 269 -11.67 -1.24 10.17
CA LYS A 269 -12.86 -1.00 9.35
C LYS A 269 -14.05 -0.54 10.19
N LYS A 270 -14.31 -1.22 11.30
CA LYS A 270 -15.46 -0.91 12.18
C LYS A 270 -15.28 0.40 12.93
N LYS A 271 -14.11 0.62 13.52
CA LYS A 271 -13.85 1.72 14.45
C LYS A 271 -13.37 3.00 13.77
N MET A 272 -12.67 2.90 12.64
CA MET A 272 -12.10 4.02 11.92
C MET A 272 -12.88 4.34 10.62
N TYR A 273 -12.90 3.47 9.62
CA TYR A 273 -13.49 3.78 8.33
C TYR A 273 -15.02 3.95 8.37
N LEU A 274 -15.69 3.21 9.25
CA LEU A 274 -17.13 3.33 9.45
C LEU A 274 -17.51 4.34 10.54
N HIS A 275 -16.55 5.02 11.15
CA HIS A 275 -16.82 6.05 12.15
C HIS A 275 -17.65 7.19 11.55
N PRO A 276 -18.67 7.76 12.26
CA PRO A 276 -19.54 8.83 11.74
C PRO A 276 -18.76 10.03 11.19
N MET A 277 -17.70 10.45 11.86
CA MET A 277 -16.82 11.55 11.43
C MET A 277 -16.20 11.25 10.07
N VAL A 278 -15.57 10.08 9.88
CA VAL A 278 -14.93 9.65 8.63
C VAL A 278 -15.98 9.48 7.51
N LYS A 279 -17.14 8.90 7.82
CA LYS A 279 -18.27 8.80 6.86
C LYS A 279 -18.77 10.16 6.39
N THR A 280 -18.88 11.13 7.29
CA THR A 280 -19.31 12.48 6.93
C THR A 280 -18.30 13.15 5.99
N MET A 281 -17.00 13.01 6.26
CA MET A 281 -15.94 13.50 5.37
C MET A 281 -15.98 12.81 4.01
N THR A 282 -16.10 11.47 3.99
CA THR A 282 -16.23 10.68 2.76
C THR A 282 -17.43 11.11 1.92
N PHE A 283 -18.56 11.37 2.55
CA PHE A 283 -19.77 11.84 1.86
C PHE A 283 -19.57 13.23 1.23
N LYS A 284 -18.97 14.17 1.99
CA LYS A 284 -18.64 15.50 1.47
C LYS A 284 -17.65 15.41 0.29
N ALA A 285 -16.60 14.58 0.45
CA ALA A 285 -15.62 14.34 -0.60
C ALA A 285 -16.26 13.82 -1.90
N LYS A 286 -17.15 12.82 -1.81
CA LYS A 286 -17.89 12.28 -2.97
C LYS A 286 -18.78 13.30 -3.66
N LYS A 287 -19.29 14.32 -2.93
CA LYS A 287 -20.07 15.41 -3.54
C LYS A 287 -19.21 16.45 -4.27
N ILE A 288 -18.00 16.66 -3.79
CA ILE A 288 -17.06 17.64 -4.40
C ILE A 288 -16.41 17.05 -5.65
N THR A 289 -16.11 15.75 -5.66
CA THR A 289 -15.57 15.02 -6.82
C THR A 289 -16.63 14.75 -7.88
#